data_75e5ab6e786a124f95e05de70ef938ee
#
_entry.id   75e5ab6e786a124f95e05de70ef938ee
#
_cell.length_a   1.000
_cell.length_b   1.000
_cell.length_c   1.000
_cell.angle_alpha   90.00
_cell.angle_beta   90.00
_cell.angle_gamma   90.00
#
_symmetry.space_group_name_H-M   'P 1'
#
loop_
_entity.id
_entity.type
_entity.pdbx_description
1 polymer ?
#
loop_
_entity_poly.entity_id
_entity_poly.type
_entity_poly.pdbx_seq_one_letter_code
_entity_poly.pdbx_strand_id
1 'polypeptide(L)'
;TFDLRSRDNDVMELMIQKLRGAAENAAASIGAKADFTILHQTPASIITPEITEIIGEVITSELGEKACIPPIVTAGGEDFFWYPKMKPELKTGFIALGEDAEPGLHDPAMHFNHDALPYGVKIHKGLVKKLLG
;
A
#
# COMPACT_ATOMS: atom_id res chain seq x y z
N THR A 1 13.28 19.42 -1.54
CA THR A 1 12.29 18.33 -1.74
C THR A 1 11.96 17.72 -0.40
N PHE A 2 10.68 17.37 -0.18
CA PHE A 2 10.19 16.69 1.01
C PHE A 2 9.57 15.37 0.59
N ASP A 3 9.74 14.33 1.41
CA ASP A 3 9.03 13.07 1.33
C ASP A 3 8.12 12.98 2.57
N LEU A 4 6.80 12.97 2.33
CA LEU A 4 5.80 12.87 3.39
C LEU A 4 5.20 11.47 3.35
N ARG A 5 5.08 10.84 4.52
CA ARG A 5 4.50 9.50 4.66
C ARG A 5 3.50 9.47 5.80
N SER A 6 2.34 8.91 5.54
CA SER A 6 1.30 8.67 6.55
C SER A 6 0.57 7.37 6.23
N ARG A 7 0.09 6.71 7.27
CA ARG A 7 -0.79 5.53 7.18
C ARG A 7 -2.27 5.90 7.16
N ASP A 8 -2.56 7.20 7.21
CA ASP A 8 -3.89 7.76 7.21
C ASP A 8 -3.99 8.84 6.13
N ASN A 9 -5.00 8.75 5.27
CA ASN A 9 -5.18 9.65 4.15
C ASN A 9 -5.54 11.07 4.59
N ASP A 10 -6.35 11.23 5.64
CA ASP A 10 -6.77 12.55 6.13
C ASP A 10 -5.59 13.26 6.81
N VAL A 11 -4.77 12.48 7.56
CA VAL A 11 -3.52 12.99 8.13
C VAL A 11 -2.55 13.40 7.02
N MET A 12 -2.43 12.65 5.94
CA MET A 12 -1.60 13.02 4.79
C MET A 12 -2.03 14.36 4.19
N GLU A 13 -3.33 14.54 3.94
CA GLU A 13 -3.85 15.80 3.40
C GLU A 13 -3.59 16.98 4.35
N LEU A 14 -3.76 16.77 5.66
CA LEU A 14 -3.44 17.76 6.68
C LEU A 14 -1.95 18.13 6.68
N MET A 15 -1.06 17.13 6.58
CA MET A 15 0.39 17.35 6.51
C MET A 15 0.77 18.19 5.29
N ILE A 16 0.20 17.90 4.12
CA ILE A 16 0.42 18.66 2.89
C ILE A 16 0.00 20.13 3.07
N GLN A 17 -1.20 20.36 3.63
CA GLN A 17 -1.70 21.72 3.89
C GLN A 17 -0.78 22.47 4.86
N LYS A 18 -0.38 21.83 5.96
CA LYS A 18 0.49 22.45 6.98
C LYS A 18 1.87 22.75 6.42
N LEU A 19 2.45 21.84 5.64
CA LEU A 19 3.76 22.06 5.02
C LEU A 19 3.73 23.21 4.00
N ARG A 20 2.67 23.28 3.18
CA ARG A 20 2.46 24.40 2.25
C ARG A 20 2.40 25.72 2.99
N GLY A 21 1.55 25.84 4.00
CA GLY A 21 1.41 27.08 4.79
C GLY A 21 2.70 27.46 5.50
N ALA A 22 3.45 26.49 6.03
CA ALA A 22 4.76 26.75 6.65
C ALA A 22 5.78 27.31 5.63
N ALA A 23 5.84 26.72 4.43
CA ALA A 23 6.74 27.19 3.38
C ALA A 23 6.39 28.61 2.90
N GLU A 24 5.10 28.89 2.67
CA GLU A 24 4.61 30.20 2.26
C GLU A 24 4.90 31.27 3.31
N ASN A 25 4.62 30.99 4.59
CA ASN A 25 4.89 31.92 5.68
C ASN A 25 6.40 32.17 5.90
N ALA A 26 7.21 31.14 5.82
CA ALA A 26 8.66 31.27 5.92
C ALA A 26 9.22 32.14 4.78
N ALA A 27 8.79 31.93 3.55
CA ALA A 27 9.18 32.76 2.41
C ALA A 27 8.74 34.23 2.58
N ALA A 28 7.50 34.44 2.99
CA ALA A 28 6.96 35.79 3.22
C ALA A 28 7.72 36.58 4.29
N SER A 29 8.21 35.89 5.32
CA SER A 29 8.97 36.54 6.41
C SER A 29 10.27 37.23 5.96
N ILE A 30 10.78 36.83 4.78
CA ILE A 30 11.99 37.43 4.17
C ILE A 30 11.70 38.14 2.85
N GLY A 31 10.41 38.43 2.55
CA GLY A 31 10.00 39.10 1.32
C GLY A 31 10.08 38.24 0.05
N ALA A 32 10.21 36.93 0.20
CA ALA A 32 10.23 35.98 -0.91
C ALA A 32 8.84 35.33 -1.14
N LYS A 33 8.72 34.53 -2.21
CA LYS A 33 7.57 33.65 -2.50
C LYS A 33 8.02 32.22 -2.52
N ALA A 34 7.16 31.32 -2.06
CA ALA A 34 7.33 29.87 -2.19
C ALA A 34 6.38 29.30 -3.23
N ASP A 35 6.90 28.50 -4.16
CA ASP A 35 6.10 27.66 -5.04
C ASP A 35 6.09 26.25 -4.48
N PHE A 36 4.88 25.72 -4.23
CA PHE A 36 4.68 24.40 -3.68
C PHE A 36 4.04 23.49 -4.72
N THR A 37 4.78 22.48 -5.16
CA THR A 37 4.33 21.51 -6.16
C THR A 37 4.37 20.11 -5.58
N ILE A 38 3.28 19.35 -5.74
CA ILE A 38 3.24 17.92 -5.46
C ILE A 38 3.73 17.19 -6.70
N LEU A 39 4.88 16.52 -6.58
CA LEU A 39 5.49 15.79 -7.70
C LEU A 39 4.86 14.41 -7.89
N HIS A 40 4.52 13.76 -6.78
CA HIS A 40 3.94 12.43 -6.75
C HIS A 40 3.13 12.25 -5.46
N GLN A 41 2.04 11.50 -5.55
CA GLN A 41 1.21 11.16 -4.40
C GLN A 41 0.58 9.78 -4.62
N THR A 42 0.67 8.92 -3.61
CA THR A 42 -0.09 7.67 -3.53
C THR A 42 -0.92 7.67 -2.25
N PRO A 43 -2.13 7.10 -2.25
CA PRO A 43 -2.92 6.98 -1.03
C PRO A 43 -2.28 6.00 -0.05
N ALA A 44 -2.52 6.21 1.23
CA ALA A 44 -2.31 5.18 2.25
C ALA A 44 -3.23 3.99 1.96
N SER A 45 -2.86 2.82 2.49
CA SER A 45 -3.64 1.61 2.30
C SER A 45 -5.07 1.75 2.84
N ILE A 46 -6.03 1.38 2.00
CA ILE A 46 -7.46 1.30 2.33
C ILE A 46 -7.82 -0.17 2.21
N ILE A 47 -7.91 -0.86 3.33
CA ILE A 47 -8.13 -2.32 3.39
C ILE A 47 -9.41 -2.60 4.16
N THR A 48 -10.23 -3.50 3.62
CA THR A 48 -11.47 -3.97 4.25
C THR A 48 -11.14 -5.14 5.19
N PRO A 49 -11.37 -5.06 6.51
CA PRO A 49 -11.02 -6.12 7.44
C PRO A 49 -11.62 -7.48 7.08
N GLU A 50 -12.90 -7.50 6.68
CA GLU A 50 -13.60 -8.69 6.23
C GLU A 50 -12.88 -9.39 5.06
N ILE A 51 -12.33 -8.64 4.11
CA ILE A 51 -11.57 -9.21 2.98
C ILE A 51 -10.23 -9.77 3.47
N THR A 52 -9.60 -9.12 4.45
CA THR A 52 -8.36 -9.64 5.06
C THR A 52 -8.59 -10.99 5.74
N GLU A 53 -9.71 -11.14 6.45
CA GLU A 53 -10.10 -12.41 7.08
C GLU A 53 -10.29 -13.50 6.02
N ILE A 54 -11.05 -13.22 4.95
CA ILE A 54 -11.27 -14.16 3.85
C ILE A 54 -9.93 -14.56 3.19
N ILE A 55 -9.02 -13.62 2.99
CA ILE A 55 -7.67 -13.90 2.46
C ILE A 55 -6.92 -14.85 3.40
N GLY A 56 -6.93 -14.60 4.71
CA GLY A 56 -6.29 -15.46 5.70
C GLY A 56 -6.84 -16.89 5.70
N GLU A 57 -8.18 -17.04 5.64
CA GLU A 57 -8.82 -18.34 5.52
C GLU A 57 -8.39 -19.09 4.26
N VAL A 58 -8.33 -18.41 3.12
CA VAL A 58 -7.93 -19.03 1.85
C VAL A 58 -6.46 -19.42 1.88
N ILE A 59 -5.56 -18.56 2.37
CA ILE A 59 -4.14 -18.89 2.51
C ILE A 59 -3.97 -20.13 3.39
N THR A 60 -4.63 -20.16 4.54
CA THR A 60 -4.56 -21.29 5.48
C THR A 60 -5.08 -22.57 4.84
N SER A 61 -6.22 -22.50 4.12
CA SER A 61 -6.81 -23.67 3.45
C SER A 61 -5.96 -24.21 2.31
N GLU A 62 -5.35 -23.33 1.50
CA GLU A 62 -4.62 -23.74 0.29
C GLU A 62 -3.14 -24.09 0.56
N LEU A 63 -2.53 -23.48 1.59
CA LEU A 63 -1.09 -23.56 1.85
C LEU A 63 -0.74 -24.02 3.28
N GLY A 64 -1.73 -24.11 4.17
CA GLY A 64 -1.56 -24.44 5.58
C GLY A 64 -1.32 -23.22 6.51
N GLU A 65 -1.53 -23.42 7.80
CA GLU A 65 -1.49 -22.36 8.82
C GLU A 65 -0.15 -21.60 8.84
N LYS A 66 0.96 -22.30 8.63
CA LYS A 66 2.30 -21.70 8.67
C LYS A 66 2.58 -20.73 7.51
N ALA A 67 1.79 -20.80 6.44
CA ALA A 67 1.94 -19.91 5.29
C ALA A 67 1.23 -18.55 5.50
N CYS A 68 0.30 -18.48 6.44
CA CYS A 68 -0.41 -17.24 6.76
C CYS A 68 0.29 -16.54 7.93
N ILE A 69 1.08 -15.51 7.63
CA ILE A 69 1.72 -14.68 8.64
C ILE A 69 0.86 -13.45 8.95
N PRO A 70 1.02 -12.83 10.14
CA PRO A 70 0.33 -11.59 10.46
C PRO A 70 0.57 -10.49 9.42
N PRO A 71 -0.42 -9.63 9.14
CA PRO A 71 -0.27 -8.54 8.19
C PRO A 71 0.91 -7.63 8.52
N ILE A 72 1.70 -7.32 7.51
CA ILE A 72 2.81 -6.37 7.62
C ILE A 72 2.24 -4.96 7.60
N VAL A 73 2.64 -4.15 8.56
CA VAL A 73 2.25 -2.75 8.65
C VAL A 73 3.41 -1.87 8.18
N THR A 74 3.19 -1.14 7.10
CA THR A 74 4.20 -0.24 6.51
C THR A 74 3.59 1.14 6.24
N ALA A 75 4.43 2.16 6.13
CA ALA A 75 4.07 3.49 5.64
C ALA A 75 4.22 3.63 4.11
N GLY A 76 4.42 2.53 3.40
CA GLY A 76 4.42 2.48 1.95
C GLY A 76 3.03 2.76 1.40
N GLY A 77 2.96 3.42 0.25
CA GLY A 77 1.73 3.58 -0.53
C GLY A 77 1.80 2.69 -1.77
N GLU A 78 0.62 2.35 -2.29
CA GLU A 78 0.47 1.59 -3.52
C GLU A 78 -0.56 2.26 -4.42
N ASP A 79 -0.32 2.26 -5.72
CA ASP A 79 -1.25 2.84 -6.71
C ASP A 79 -2.61 2.14 -6.71
N PHE A 80 -2.63 0.86 -6.33
CA PHE A 80 -3.85 0.08 -6.15
C PHE A 80 -4.87 0.78 -5.25
N PHE A 81 -4.45 1.51 -4.22
CA PHE A 81 -5.36 2.15 -3.28
C PHE A 81 -6.06 3.40 -3.81
N TRP A 82 -5.74 3.83 -5.04
CA TRP A 82 -6.57 4.81 -5.73
C TRP A 82 -7.97 4.27 -6.05
N TYR A 83 -8.12 2.95 -6.30
CA TYR A 83 -9.44 2.37 -6.55
C TYR A 83 -10.40 2.57 -5.38
N PRO A 84 -10.11 2.13 -4.15
CA PRO A 84 -11.00 2.35 -3.02
C PRO A 84 -11.05 3.82 -2.57
N LYS A 85 -10.01 4.65 -2.82
CA LYS A 85 -10.07 6.09 -2.55
C LYS A 85 -11.09 6.79 -3.47
N MET A 86 -11.15 6.41 -4.73
CA MET A 86 -12.08 6.98 -5.72
C MET A 86 -13.48 6.37 -5.65
N LYS A 87 -13.58 5.13 -5.17
CA LYS A 87 -14.83 4.36 -5.03
C LYS A 87 -14.87 3.71 -3.64
N PRO A 88 -15.30 4.45 -2.61
CA PRO A 88 -15.28 3.96 -1.22
C PRO A 88 -16.15 2.72 -0.96
N GLU A 89 -17.07 2.40 -1.87
CA GLU A 89 -17.89 1.19 -1.81
C GLU A 89 -17.12 -0.09 -2.18
N LEU A 90 -15.93 0.01 -2.77
CA LEU A 90 -15.12 -1.15 -3.12
C LEU A 90 -14.53 -1.78 -1.87
N LYS A 91 -14.78 -3.08 -1.70
CA LYS A 91 -14.10 -3.90 -0.69
C LYS A 91 -12.75 -4.35 -1.23
N THR A 92 -11.69 -4.05 -0.50
CA THR A 92 -10.32 -4.31 -0.95
C THR A 92 -9.52 -5.10 0.07
N GLY A 93 -8.64 -5.94 -0.44
CA GLY A 93 -7.60 -6.65 0.30
C GLY A 93 -6.28 -6.57 -0.44
N PHE A 94 -5.19 -6.79 0.27
CA PHE A 94 -3.85 -6.78 -0.30
C PHE A 94 -3.05 -7.97 0.23
N ILE A 95 -2.32 -8.64 -0.66
CA ILE A 95 -1.54 -9.84 -0.34
C ILE A 95 -0.09 -9.57 -0.68
N ALA A 96 0.79 -9.72 0.29
CA ALA A 96 2.22 -9.80 0.05
C ALA A 96 2.62 -11.28 -0.05
N LEU A 97 3.26 -11.66 -1.15
CA LEU A 97 3.82 -12.98 -1.36
C LEU A 97 5.31 -12.95 -1.01
N GLY A 98 5.74 -13.81 -0.07
CA GLY A 98 7.16 -13.99 0.22
C GLY A 98 7.85 -14.68 -0.94
N GLU A 99 8.92 -14.10 -1.46
CA GLU A 99 9.60 -14.55 -2.67
C GLU A 99 11.12 -14.40 -2.60
N ASP A 100 11.65 -14.19 -1.39
CA ASP A 100 13.10 -14.07 -1.12
C ASP A 100 13.80 -13.06 -2.05
N ALA A 101 13.17 -11.89 -2.22
CA ALA A 101 13.67 -10.84 -3.11
C ALA A 101 14.99 -10.25 -2.60
N GLU A 102 16.06 -10.32 -3.42
CA GLU A 102 17.38 -9.79 -3.12
C GLU A 102 17.95 -9.01 -4.32
N PRO A 103 18.68 -7.91 -4.06
CA PRO A 103 19.02 -7.26 -2.79
C PRO A 103 17.85 -6.51 -2.14
N GLY A 104 16.73 -6.31 -2.80
CA GLY A 104 15.53 -5.74 -2.27
C GLY A 104 14.72 -4.97 -3.32
N LEU A 105 13.51 -4.52 -2.92
CA LEU A 105 12.60 -3.82 -3.82
C LEU A 105 13.27 -2.56 -4.40
N HIS A 106 13.02 -2.33 -5.71
CA HIS A 106 13.54 -1.18 -6.48
C HIS A 106 15.04 -1.20 -6.77
N ASP A 107 15.79 -2.24 -6.40
CA ASP A 107 17.17 -2.39 -6.83
C ASP A 107 17.21 -2.87 -8.29
N PRO A 108 18.03 -2.27 -9.18
CA PRO A 108 18.13 -2.70 -10.58
C PRO A 108 18.58 -4.16 -10.77
N ALA A 109 19.27 -4.72 -9.79
CA ALA A 109 19.74 -6.11 -9.79
C ALA A 109 18.80 -7.06 -9.03
N MET A 110 17.63 -6.59 -8.61
CA MET A 110 16.69 -7.40 -7.85
C MET A 110 16.29 -8.66 -8.62
N HIS A 111 16.35 -9.77 -7.93
CA HIS A 111 15.82 -11.05 -8.37
C HIS A 111 14.99 -11.67 -7.25
N PHE A 112 14.12 -12.58 -7.59
CA PHE A 112 13.24 -13.27 -6.63
C PHE A 112 13.09 -14.76 -6.98
N ASN A 113 12.65 -15.53 -6.02
CA ASN A 113 12.41 -16.96 -6.19
C ASN A 113 11.12 -17.21 -6.98
N HIS A 114 11.24 -17.65 -8.23
CA HIS A 114 10.11 -17.94 -9.11
C HIS A 114 9.25 -19.12 -8.62
N ASP A 115 9.77 -20.00 -7.75
CA ASP A 115 8.98 -21.08 -7.15
C ASP A 115 7.89 -20.60 -6.22
N ALA A 116 7.89 -19.30 -5.85
CA ALA A 116 6.83 -18.67 -5.10
C ALA A 116 5.56 -18.38 -5.95
N LEU A 117 5.69 -18.17 -7.27
CA LEU A 117 4.58 -17.79 -8.15
C LEU A 117 3.40 -18.75 -8.12
N PRO A 118 3.58 -20.10 -8.12
CA PRO A 118 2.47 -21.05 -8.00
C PRO A 118 1.63 -20.88 -6.73
N TYR A 119 2.22 -20.40 -5.63
CA TYR A 119 1.46 -20.13 -4.39
C TYR A 119 0.53 -18.93 -4.57
N GLY A 120 0.98 -17.87 -5.22
CA GLY A 120 0.13 -16.73 -5.59
C GLY A 120 -1.06 -17.15 -6.44
N VAL A 121 -0.83 -18.01 -7.44
CA VAL A 121 -1.90 -18.55 -8.30
C VAL A 121 -2.91 -19.36 -7.48
N LYS A 122 -2.46 -20.22 -6.55
CA LYS A 122 -3.36 -21.00 -5.67
C LYS A 122 -4.23 -20.10 -4.82
N ILE A 123 -3.63 -19.06 -4.20
CA ILE A 123 -4.37 -18.10 -3.37
C ILE A 123 -5.44 -17.39 -4.18
N HIS A 124 -5.08 -16.81 -5.35
CA HIS A 124 -6.05 -16.10 -6.19
C HIS A 124 -7.17 -17.02 -6.68
N LYS A 125 -6.85 -18.24 -7.08
CA LYS A 125 -7.86 -19.24 -7.47
C LYS A 125 -8.80 -19.59 -6.31
N GLY A 126 -8.26 -19.73 -5.10
CA GLY A 126 -9.05 -19.96 -3.88
C GLY A 126 -9.97 -18.79 -3.57
N LEU A 127 -9.47 -17.55 -3.70
CA LEU A 127 -10.27 -16.34 -3.50
C LEU A 127 -11.42 -16.23 -4.50
N VAL A 128 -11.16 -16.48 -5.78
CA VAL A 128 -12.22 -16.48 -6.81
C VAL A 128 -13.32 -17.46 -6.45
N LYS A 129 -12.97 -18.68 -6.06
CA LYS A 129 -13.94 -19.70 -5.64
C LYS A 129 -14.70 -19.28 -4.38
N LYS A 130 -14.03 -18.68 -3.41
CA LYS A 130 -14.62 -18.27 -2.13
C LYS A 130 -15.59 -17.10 -2.29
N LEU A 131 -15.28 -16.16 -3.19
CA LEU A 131 -16.04 -14.92 -3.36
C LEU A 131 -17.11 -14.99 -4.44
N LEU A 132 -16.94 -15.84 -5.47
CA LEU A 132 -17.79 -15.88 -6.65
C LEU A 132 -18.44 -17.26 -6.89
N GLY A 133 -18.02 -18.30 -6.19
CA GLY A 133 -18.59 -19.66 -6.23
C GLY A 133 -19.52 -19.90 -5.13
#